data_ad12f39db6ed989bdafa019610bacf06
#
_entry.id   ad12f39db6ed989bdafa019610bacf06
#
_cell.length_a   1.000
_cell.length_b   1.000
_cell.length_c   1.000
_cell.angle_alpha   90.00
_cell.angle_beta   90.00
_cell.angle_gamma   90.00
#
_symmetry.space_group_name_H-M   'P 1'
#
loop_
_entity.id
_entity.type
_entity.pdbx_description
1 polymer ?
#
loop_
_entity_poly.entity_id
_entity_poly.type
_entity_poly.pdbx_seq_one_letter_code
_entity_poly.pdbx_strand_id
1 'polypeptide(L)'
;TVFFLLICISFLYTDDRLTYTKYFPYVLAVFSLTLFKFDSTFFSCLIKQFEFLFWIFIFSMYLELLAPNLFASLFGFLDLGSSRSAVSVNTGGAISGLAYEKGYAAFLCNMGLGVLFAKLFVRGFTLTRLFQIVGVFAALMMTGKRTLFLIPVMGLIVFALFFSKKHKISIALGLSFVLVASLTIADSLIPQVSLVLDRLFADNGDPLSGRQVIWTYAMQMFEASPLIGRGFLSFNAYINAQGFRYYGLLWSYQAHNVYLQLLAELGIAGLLLFVVLLSTLVYGLIRSFLSWKDMQGLEPVILLTAVYWIILIAVYSLTGNTIYYSCQFVVLGICIAIYQTFNKKALQKNGTTC
;
A
#
# COMPACT_ATOMS: atom_id res chain seq x y z
N THR A 1 9.71 17.14 3.60
CA THR A 1 9.19 18.27 4.40
C THR A 1 8.37 19.22 3.53
N VAL A 2 8.89 19.71 2.37
CA VAL A 2 8.20 20.69 1.50
C VAL A 2 6.81 20.22 1.01
N PHE A 3 6.67 18.93 0.62
CA PHE A 3 5.39 18.37 0.22
C PHE A 3 4.32 18.48 1.34
N PHE A 4 4.69 18.17 2.58
CA PHE A 4 3.77 18.29 3.71
C PHE A 4 3.42 19.73 4.05
N LEU A 5 4.38 20.65 3.90
CA LEU A 5 4.10 22.08 4.04
C LEU A 5 3.10 22.58 2.99
N LEU A 6 3.23 22.13 1.74
CA LEU A 6 2.24 22.47 0.70
C LEU A 6 0.85 21.93 1.06
N ILE A 7 0.76 20.69 1.55
CA ILE A 7 -0.51 20.15 2.06
C ILE A 7 -1.06 21.06 3.17
N CYS A 8 -0.27 21.42 4.18
CA CYS A 8 -0.74 22.29 5.27
C CYS A 8 -1.20 23.66 4.76
N ILE A 9 -0.45 24.30 3.85
CA ILE A 9 -0.81 25.61 3.27
C ILE A 9 -2.11 25.49 2.46
N SER A 10 -2.36 24.36 1.80
CA SER A 10 -3.55 24.15 0.99
C SER A 10 -4.87 24.22 1.79
N PHE A 11 -4.81 24.08 3.12
CA PHE A 11 -5.95 24.31 4.01
C PHE A 11 -6.54 25.73 3.87
N LEU A 12 -5.73 26.71 3.55
CA LEU A 12 -6.17 28.10 3.42
C LEU A 12 -7.11 28.32 2.24
N TYR A 13 -6.99 27.48 1.20
CA TYR A 13 -7.76 27.63 -0.04
C TYR A 13 -8.53 26.38 -0.47
N THR A 14 -8.56 25.31 0.35
CA THR A 14 -9.34 24.10 0.02
C THR A 14 -10.84 24.37 0.00
N ASP A 15 -11.52 23.81 -0.98
CA ASP A 15 -12.98 23.87 -1.12
C ASP A 15 -13.71 22.98 -0.07
N ASP A 16 -13.04 22.00 0.54
CA ASP A 16 -13.62 21.07 1.53
C ASP A 16 -12.86 21.13 2.86
N ARG A 17 -13.04 22.21 3.60
CA ARG A 17 -12.40 22.41 4.92
C ARG A 17 -12.85 21.38 5.95
N LEU A 18 -14.09 20.89 5.87
CA LEU A 18 -14.60 19.91 6.85
C LEU A 18 -13.89 18.57 6.71
N THR A 19 -13.79 18.04 5.50
CA THR A 19 -13.06 16.79 5.23
C THR A 19 -11.57 16.96 5.55
N TYR A 20 -11.00 18.12 5.18
CA TYR A 20 -9.61 18.44 5.50
C TYR A 20 -9.35 18.41 7.02
N THR A 21 -10.20 19.07 7.81
CA THR A 21 -10.05 19.11 9.28
C THR A 21 -10.08 17.71 9.89
N LYS A 22 -10.94 16.82 9.40
CA LYS A 22 -11.01 15.42 9.86
C LYS A 22 -9.74 14.64 9.51
N TYR A 23 -9.08 14.95 8.39
CA TYR A 23 -7.87 14.27 7.93
C TYR A 23 -6.58 14.89 8.49
N PHE A 24 -6.62 16.14 8.93
CA PHE A 24 -5.46 16.92 9.39
C PHE A 24 -4.65 16.25 10.50
N PRO A 25 -5.24 15.56 11.51
CA PRO A 25 -4.47 14.82 12.51
C PRO A 25 -3.52 13.78 11.91
N TYR A 26 -3.91 13.11 10.82
CA TYR A 26 -3.05 12.16 10.12
C TYR A 26 -1.90 12.85 9.39
N VAL A 27 -2.16 14.02 8.78
CA VAL A 27 -1.10 14.85 8.17
C VAL A 27 -0.08 15.26 9.23
N LEU A 28 -0.55 15.74 10.39
CA LEU A 28 0.31 16.10 11.51
C LEU A 28 1.10 14.91 12.05
N ALA A 29 0.46 13.74 12.19
CA ALA A 29 1.14 12.53 12.66
C ALA A 29 2.27 12.14 11.70
N VAL A 30 2.02 12.11 10.40
CA VAL A 30 3.05 11.81 9.39
C VAL A 30 4.13 12.88 9.36
N PHE A 31 3.77 14.16 9.45
CA PHE A 31 4.72 15.25 9.52
C PHE A 31 5.60 15.16 10.78
N SER A 32 5.01 14.82 11.93
CA SER A 32 5.74 14.60 13.18
C SER A 32 6.79 13.49 13.05
N LEU A 33 6.45 12.37 12.35
CA LEU A 33 7.42 11.31 12.08
C LEU A 33 8.64 11.81 11.28
N THR A 34 8.50 12.90 10.52
CA THR A 34 9.62 13.50 9.78
C THR A 34 10.49 14.43 10.65
N LEU A 35 10.01 14.86 11.81
CA LEU A 35 10.72 15.79 12.72
C LEU A 35 11.48 15.06 13.82
N PHE A 36 10.94 13.94 14.30
CA PHE A 36 11.56 13.16 15.36
C PHE A 36 12.74 12.32 14.85
N LYS A 37 13.74 12.17 15.71
CA LYS A 37 14.88 11.28 15.46
C LYS A 37 14.59 9.94 16.14
N PHE A 38 14.56 8.90 15.34
CA PHE A 38 14.41 7.52 15.81
C PHE A 38 15.76 6.79 15.70
N ASP A 39 15.92 5.75 16.49
CA ASP A 39 17.05 4.83 16.38
C ASP A 39 16.67 3.53 15.66
N SER A 40 17.66 2.68 15.40
CA SER A 40 17.43 1.40 14.74
C SER A 40 16.66 0.40 15.62
N THR A 41 16.78 0.54 16.95
CA THR A 41 16.08 -0.29 17.94
C THR A 41 14.58 -0.06 17.87
N PHE A 42 14.15 1.20 17.74
CA PHE A 42 12.74 1.55 17.54
C PHE A 42 12.15 0.83 16.33
N PHE A 43 12.82 0.89 15.17
CA PHE A 43 12.31 0.23 13.96
C PHE A 43 12.39 -1.30 14.06
N SER A 44 13.36 -1.84 14.77
CA SER A 44 13.43 -3.27 15.06
C SER A 44 12.25 -3.75 15.90
N CYS A 45 11.85 -2.94 16.89
CA CYS A 45 10.67 -3.20 17.71
C CYS A 45 9.38 -3.07 16.85
N LEU A 46 9.28 -2.00 16.06
CA LEU A 46 8.13 -1.74 15.18
C LEU A 46 7.89 -2.89 14.19
N ILE A 47 8.93 -3.38 13.52
CA ILE A 47 8.80 -4.51 12.60
C ILE A 47 8.36 -5.79 13.31
N LYS A 48 8.90 -6.07 14.51
CA LYS A 48 8.48 -7.26 15.28
C LYS A 48 7.02 -7.18 15.71
N GLN A 49 6.58 -6.01 16.19
CA GLN A 49 5.18 -5.79 16.57
C GLN A 49 4.26 -5.84 15.35
N PHE A 50 4.67 -5.23 14.22
CA PHE A 50 3.94 -5.34 12.98
C PHE A 50 3.77 -6.81 12.56
N GLU A 51 4.83 -7.63 12.62
CA GLU A 51 4.74 -9.06 12.29
C GLU A 51 3.80 -9.82 13.21
N PHE A 52 3.83 -9.54 14.51
CA PHE A 52 2.92 -10.17 15.46
C PHE A 52 1.45 -9.88 15.13
N LEU A 53 1.11 -8.60 14.95
CA LEU A 53 -0.24 -8.17 14.60
C LEU A 53 -0.63 -8.66 13.19
N PHE A 54 0.31 -8.68 12.27
CA PHE A 54 0.10 -9.16 10.91
C PHE A 54 -0.30 -10.64 10.87
N TRP A 55 0.31 -11.50 11.70
CA TRP A 55 -0.09 -12.91 11.76
C TRP A 55 -1.47 -13.10 12.38
N ILE A 56 -1.86 -12.30 13.36
CA ILE A 56 -3.24 -12.26 13.87
C ILE A 56 -4.22 -11.88 12.74
N PHE A 57 -3.86 -10.87 11.95
CA PHE A 57 -4.65 -10.46 10.80
C PHE A 57 -4.78 -11.56 9.75
N ILE A 58 -3.67 -12.20 9.34
CA ILE A 58 -3.71 -13.33 8.38
C ILE A 58 -4.54 -14.49 8.93
N PHE A 59 -4.39 -14.84 10.21
CA PHE A 59 -5.24 -15.83 10.86
C PHE A 59 -6.72 -15.47 10.75
N SER A 60 -7.07 -14.21 10.96
CA SER A 60 -8.47 -13.74 10.85
C SER A 60 -9.04 -13.89 9.43
N MET A 61 -8.22 -13.71 8.39
CA MET A 61 -8.64 -13.92 6.99
C MET A 61 -8.94 -15.40 6.71
N TYR A 62 -8.09 -16.30 7.19
CA TYR A 62 -8.34 -17.74 7.06
C TYR A 62 -9.53 -18.21 7.92
N LEU A 63 -9.72 -17.62 9.09
CA LEU A 63 -10.88 -17.90 9.93
C LEU A 63 -12.19 -17.45 9.24
N GLU A 64 -12.19 -16.25 8.60
CA GLU A 64 -13.32 -15.77 7.81
C GLU A 64 -13.63 -16.71 6.65
N LEU A 65 -12.61 -17.27 5.98
CA LEU A 65 -12.78 -18.24 4.89
C LEU A 65 -13.33 -19.59 5.36
N LEU A 66 -12.68 -20.20 6.38
CA LEU A 66 -12.92 -21.58 6.76
C LEU A 66 -14.07 -21.75 7.75
N ALA A 67 -14.36 -20.73 8.55
CA ALA A 67 -15.38 -20.74 9.59
C ALA A 67 -16.09 -19.37 9.70
N PRO A 68 -16.84 -18.93 8.65
CA PRO A 68 -17.42 -17.58 8.60
C PRO A 68 -18.38 -17.29 9.75
N ASN A 69 -19.14 -18.27 10.21
CA ASN A 69 -20.06 -18.12 11.34
C ASN A 69 -19.30 -17.89 12.66
N LEU A 70 -18.18 -18.60 12.86
CA LEU A 70 -17.32 -18.40 14.03
C LEU A 70 -16.65 -17.03 13.97
N PHE A 71 -16.15 -16.62 12.80
CA PHE A 71 -15.59 -15.29 12.59
C PHE A 71 -16.63 -14.20 12.94
N ALA A 72 -17.85 -14.32 12.43
CA ALA A 72 -18.94 -13.38 12.71
C ALA A 72 -19.31 -13.35 14.21
N SER A 73 -19.33 -14.49 14.90
CA SER A 73 -19.62 -14.53 16.34
C SER A 73 -18.52 -13.88 17.20
N LEU A 74 -17.25 -14.04 16.80
CA LEU A 74 -16.11 -13.49 17.54
C LEU A 74 -15.90 -11.99 17.28
N PHE A 75 -16.14 -11.53 16.05
CA PHE A 75 -15.76 -10.19 15.61
C PHE A 75 -16.92 -9.33 15.10
N GLY A 76 -18.16 -9.84 15.14
CA GLY A 76 -19.34 -9.10 14.68
C GLY A 76 -19.59 -7.78 15.44
N PHE A 77 -19.11 -7.67 16.68
CA PHE A 77 -19.21 -6.46 17.48
C PHE A 77 -18.34 -5.29 16.95
N LEU A 78 -17.36 -5.58 16.09
CA LEU A 78 -16.45 -4.54 15.55
C LEU A 78 -17.06 -3.75 14.40
N ASP A 79 -18.29 -4.06 13.99
CA ASP A 79 -18.97 -3.43 12.83
C ASP A 79 -18.03 -3.19 11.64
N LEU A 80 -17.38 -4.27 11.20
CA LEU A 80 -16.36 -4.24 10.14
C LEU A 80 -16.94 -3.94 8.75
N GLY A 81 -18.02 -3.16 8.69
CA GLY A 81 -18.70 -2.71 7.48
C GLY A 81 -19.96 -3.50 7.16
N SER A 82 -21.02 -2.77 6.86
CA SER A 82 -22.40 -3.28 6.61
C SER A 82 -22.53 -4.26 5.43
N SER A 83 -21.49 -4.43 4.61
CA SER A 83 -21.46 -5.38 3.48
C SER A 83 -20.98 -6.79 3.85
N ARG A 84 -20.65 -7.04 5.10
CA ARG A 84 -20.13 -8.32 5.60
C ARG A 84 -21.18 -9.15 6.30
N SER A 85 -22.23 -9.47 5.60
CA SER A 85 -23.09 -10.57 6.05
C SER A 85 -22.37 -11.90 5.75
N ALA A 86 -22.55 -12.91 6.63
CA ALA A 86 -22.12 -14.28 6.35
C ALA A 86 -22.61 -14.79 4.98
N VAL A 87 -23.64 -14.17 4.43
CA VAL A 87 -24.16 -14.38 3.08
C VAL A 87 -23.16 -13.98 1.98
N SER A 88 -22.37 -12.91 2.16
CA SER A 88 -21.41 -12.50 1.12
C SER A 88 -20.23 -13.46 0.99
N VAL A 89 -19.82 -14.09 2.08
CA VAL A 89 -18.75 -15.11 2.09
C VAL A 89 -19.26 -16.40 1.45
N ASN A 90 -20.48 -16.83 1.78
CA ASN A 90 -21.10 -18.03 1.20
C ASN A 90 -21.42 -17.88 -0.29
N THR A 91 -21.54 -16.67 -0.81
CA THR A 91 -21.77 -16.37 -2.24
C THR A 91 -20.50 -16.05 -3.02
N GLY A 92 -19.31 -16.36 -2.47
CA GLY A 92 -18.04 -16.10 -3.13
C GLY A 92 -17.53 -14.67 -3.01
N GLY A 93 -17.92 -13.95 -1.96
CA GLY A 93 -17.47 -12.59 -1.67
C GLY A 93 -15.97 -12.50 -1.34
N ALA A 94 -15.37 -11.34 -1.60
CA ALA A 94 -13.98 -11.08 -1.26
C ALA A 94 -13.78 -11.02 0.25
N ILE A 95 -12.72 -11.65 0.75
CA ILE A 95 -12.34 -11.76 2.17
C ILE A 95 -11.44 -10.60 2.57
N SER A 96 -11.57 -10.13 3.80
CA SER A 96 -10.75 -9.05 4.31
C SER A 96 -10.32 -9.20 5.79
N GLY A 97 -10.69 -10.28 6.48
CA GLY A 97 -10.33 -10.53 7.87
C GLY A 97 -10.74 -9.36 8.79
N LEU A 98 -9.87 -8.98 9.70
CA LEU A 98 -10.06 -7.83 10.59
C LEU A 98 -9.89 -6.47 9.91
N ALA A 99 -9.49 -6.41 8.63
CA ALA A 99 -9.45 -5.13 7.93
C ALA A 99 -10.87 -4.67 7.55
N TYR A 100 -11.11 -3.36 7.68
CA TYR A 100 -12.42 -2.75 7.39
C TYR A 100 -12.87 -2.98 5.94
N GLU A 101 -11.94 -3.00 5.00
CA GLU A 101 -12.20 -3.08 3.55
C GLU A 101 -11.16 -3.98 2.87
N LYS A 102 -11.58 -4.67 1.81
CA LYS A 102 -10.70 -5.53 0.99
C LYS A 102 -9.45 -4.83 0.43
N GLY A 103 -9.51 -3.52 0.19
CA GLY A 103 -8.34 -2.73 -0.24
C GLY A 103 -7.29 -2.59 0.86
N TYR A 104 -7.72 -2.38 2.10
CA TYR A 104 -6.82 -2.38 3.26
C TYR A 104 -6.23 -3.78 3.52
N ALA A 105 -7.06 -4.82 3.41
CA ALA A 105 -6.60 -6.21 3.57
C ALA A 105 -5.49 -6.54 2.56
N ALA A 106 -5.71 -6.23 1.29
CA ALA A 106 -4.73 -6.45 0.23
C ALA A 106 -3.45 -5.63 0.43
N PHE A 107 -3.56 -4.39 0.91
CA PHE A 107 -2.41 -3.55 1.22
C PHE A 107 -1.60 -4.12 2.39
N LEU A 108 -2.25 -4.57 3.47
CA LEU A 108 -1.59 -5.22 4.62
C LEU A 108 -0.91 -6.53 4.20
N CYS A 109 -1.55 -7.37 3.38
CA CYS A 109 -0.92 -8.57 2.83
C CYS A 109 0.38 -8.23 2.07
N ASN A 110 0.35 -7.19 1.25
CA ASN A 110 1.54 -6.72 0.53
C ASN A 110 2.62 -6.20 1.49
N MET A 111 2.25 -5.46 2.54
CA MET A 111 3.22 -5.03 3.55
C MET A 111 3.92 -6.22 4.21
N GLY A 112 3.16 -7.25 4.59
CA GLY A 112 3.70 -8.49 5.17
C GLY A 112 4.60 -9.24 4.20
N LEU A 113 4.20 -9.36 2.92
CA LEU A 113 5.04 -9.93 1.86
C LEU A 113 6.36 -9.17 1.72
N GLY A 114 6.34 -7.83 1.82
CA GLY A 114 7.56 -7.02 1.81
C GLY A 114 8.55 -7.40 2.93
N VAL A 115 8.05 -7.63 4.15
CA VAL A 115 8.87 -8.11 5.27
C VAL A 115 9.41 -9.53 5.01
N LEU A 116 8.56 -10.44 4.52
CA LEU A 116 8.96 -11.82 4.22
C LEU A 116 10.00 -11.88 3.10
N PHE A 117 9.84 -11.07 2.04
CA PHE A 117 10.81 -10.97 0.96
C PHE A 117 12.14 -10.37 1.46
N ALA A 118 12.10 -9.31 2.25
CA ALA A 118 13.30 -8.74 2.86
C ALA A 118 14.06 -9.79 3.69
N LYS A 119 13.34 -10.59 4.49
CA LYS A 119 13.95 -11.70 5.25
C LYS A 119 14.48 -12.81 4.34
N LEU A 120 13.79 -13.12 3.26
CA LEU A 120 14.26 -14.12 2.28
C LEU A 120 15.58 -13.67 1.63
N PHE A 121 15.69 -12.42 1.22
CA PHE A 121 16.89 -11.89 0.55
C PHE A 121 18.06 -11.66 1.51
N VAL A 122 17.80 -11.21 2.73
CA VAL A 122 18.85 -10.92 3.72
C VAL A 122 19.30 -12.19 4.45
N ARG A 123 18.35 -13.01 4.95
CA ARG A 123 18.64 -14.16 5.81
C ARG A 123 18.64 -15.50 5.08
N GLY A 124 18.32 -15.52 3.80
CA GLY A 124 18.30 -16.70 2.97
C GLY A 124 16.98 -17.47 3.01
N PHE A 125 16.93 -18.53 2.22
CA PHE A 125 15.76 -19.40 2.04
C PHE A 125 15.57 -20.33 3.24
N THR A 126 14.31 -20.49 3.69
CA THR A 126 13.86 -21.56 4.56
C THR A 126 12.50 -22.06 4.12
N LEU A 127 12.20 -23.33 4.33
CA LEU A 127 10.91 -23.91 3.96
C LEU A 127 9.74 -23.20 4.68
N THR A 128 9.94 -22.83 5.95
CA THR A 128 8.96 -22.06 6.73
C THR A 128 8.64 -20.73 6.06
N ARG A 129 9.65 -19.98 5.56
CA ARG A 129 9.42 -18.72 4.82
C ARG A 129 8.67 -18.95 3.53
N LEU A 130 8.95 -20.04 2.82
CA LEU A 130 8.19 -20.38 1.62
C LEU A 130 6.71 -20.56 1.94
N PHE A 131 6.38 -21.39 2.95
CA PHE A 131 4.98 -21.58 3.37
C PHE A 131 4.32 -20.28 3.84
N GLN A 132 5.05 -19.42 4.56
CA GLN A 132 4.56 -18.12 4.96
C GLN A 132 4.24 -17.23 3.75
N ILE A 133 5.14 -17.14 2.77
CA ILE A 133 4.95 -16.35 1.55
C ILE A 133 3.75 -16.87 0.75
N VAL A 134 3.66 -18.18 0.53
CA VAL A 134 2.55 -18.80 -0.20
C VAL A 134 1.22 -18.58 0.51
N GLY A 135 1.19 -18.76 1.85
CA GLY A 135 -0.01 -18.51 2.65
C GLY A 135 -0.47 -17.04 2.58
N VAL A 136 0.44 -16.08 2.76
CA VAL A 136 0.08 -14.66 2.66
C VAL A 136 -0.35 -14.28 1.24
N PHE A 137 0.29 -14.85 0.23
CA PHE A 137 -0.10 -14.62 -1.16
C PHE A 137 -1.49 -15.20 -1.48
N ALA A 138 -1.83 -16.37 -0.96
CA ALA A 138 -3.18 -16.93 -1.05
C ALA A 138 -4.21 -16.02 -0.36
N ALA A 139 -3.91 -15.51 0.85
CA ALA A 139 -4.75 -14.55 1.53
C ALA A 139 -4.95 -13.25 0.71
N LEU A 140 -3.89 -12.75 0.06
CA LEU A 140 -3.96 -11.60 -0.83
C LEU A 140 -4.91 -11.87 -2.02
N MET A 141 -4.85 -13.06 -2.61
CA MET A 141 -5.75 -13.47 -3.70
C MET A 141 -7.21 -13.41 -3.29
N MET A 142 -7.54 -13.87 -2.08
CA MET A 142 -8.91 -13.87 -1.55
C MET A 142 -9.50 -12.47 -1.40
N THR A 143 -8.69 -11.40 -1.40
CA THR A 143 -9.18 -10.01 -1.36
C THR A 143 -9.79 -9.53 -2.67
N GLY A 144 -9.53 -10.16 -3.79
CA GLY A 144 -10.02 -9.77 -5.12
C GLY A 144 -9.45 -8.47 -5.68
N LYS A 145 -8.33 -7.97 -5.14
CA LYS A 145 -7.70 -6.71 -5.60
C LYS A 145 -6.62 -6.98 -6.66
N ARG A 146 -6.98 -6.82 -7.94
CA ARG A 146 -6.16 -7.12 -9.11
C ARG A 146 -4.77 -6.48 -9.11
N THR A 147 -4.69 -5.17 -8.92
CA THR A 147 -3.40 -4.43 -8.97
C THR A 147 -2.47 -4.83 -7.83
N LEU A 148 -3.01 -4.99 -6.62
CA LEU A 148 -2.22 -5.36 -5.46
C LEU A 148 -1.67 -6.79 -5.53
N PHE A 149 -2.28 -7.64 -6.35
CA PHE A 149 -1.78 -8.98 -6.64
C PHE A 149 -0.49 -8.98 -7.49
N LEU A 150 -0.37 -8.08 -8.47
CA LEU A 150 0.81 -8.03 -9.35
C LEU A 150 2.06 -7.47 -8.64
N ILE A 151 1.88 -6.63 -7.63
CA ILE A 151 2.99 -5.95 -6.93
C ILE A 151 3.98 -6.93 -6.29
N PRO A 152 3.58 -8.00 -5.57
CA PRO A 152 4.53 -8.96 -4.99
C PRO A 152 5.37 -9.68 -6.04
N VAL A 153 4.77 -10.04 -7.17
CA VAL A 153 5.49 -10.69 -8.27
C VAL A 153 6.54 -9.76 -8.84
N MET A 154 6.16 -8.51 -9.14
CA MET A 154 7.09 -7.48 -9.59
C MET A 154 8.16 -7.19 -8.53
N GLY A 155 7.79 -7.08 -7.28
CA GLY A 155 8.70 -6.83 -6.17
C GLY A 155 9.77 -7.92 -6.01
N LEU A 156 9.40 -9.19 -6.15
CA LEU A 156 10.33 -10.32 -6.15
C LEU A 156 11.34 -10.21 -7.30
N ILE A 157 10.87 -9.89 -8.51
CA ILE A 157 11.73 -9.73 -9.70
C ILE A 157 12.70 -8.58 -9.48
N VAL A 158 12.20 -7.41 -9.05
CA VAL A 158 13.04 -6.23 -8.77
C VAL A 158 14.09 -6.55 -7.70
N PHE A 159 13.70 -7.19 -6.60
CA PHE A 159 14.65 -7.56 -5.55
C PHE A 159 15.70 -8.57 -6.04
N ALA A 160 15.31 -9.52 -6.88
CA ALA A 160 16.23 -10.47 -7.48
C ALA A 160 17.26 -9.77 -8.37
N LEU A 161 16.82 -8.87 -9.23
CA LEU A 161 17.70 -8.17 -10.18
C LEU A 161 18.68 -7.22 -9.49
N PHE A 162 18.19 -6.43 -8.51
CA PHE A 162 18.99 -5.36 -7.90
C PHE A 162 19.81 -5.79 -6.68
N PHE A 163 19.39 -6.83 -5.95
CA PHE A 163 19.98 -7.13 -4.63
C PHE A 163 20.54 -8.55 -4.50
N SER A 164 20.63 -9.32 -5.60
CA SER A 164 21.01 -10.73 -5.49
C SER A 164 22.32 -11.10 -6.17
N LYS A 165 22.98 -12.10 -5.59
CA LYS A 165 24.01 -12.92 -6.27
C LYS A 165 23.29 -13.96 -7.15
N LYS A 166 23.98 -14.50 -8.22
CA LYS A 166 23.38 -15.37 -9.26
C LYS A 166 22.35 -16.41 -8.80
N HIS A 167 22.56 -17.08 -7.68
CA HIS A 167 21.63 -18.10 -7.15
C HIS A 167 20.27 -17.55 -6.67
N LYS A 168 20.19 -16.28 -6.26
CA LYS A 168 18.95 -15.69 -5.76
C LYS A 168 17.99 -15.30 -6.89
N ILE A 169 18.50 -15.06 -8.09
CA ILE A 169 17.67 -14.83 -9.29
C ILE A 169 16.83 -16.08 -9.58
N SER A 170 17.47 -17.26 -9.60
CA SER A 170 16.76 -18.52 -9.81
C SER A 170 15.70 -18.80 -8.74
N ILE A 171 16.00 -18.47 -7.47
CA ILE A 171 15.02 -18.58 -6.36
C ILE A 171 13.85 -17.62 -6.58
N ALA A 172 14.10 -16.39 -6.97
CA ALA A 172 13.04 -15.41 -7.19
C ALA A 172 12.17 -15.76 -8.40
N LEU A 173 12.77 -16.20 -9.50
CA LEU A 173 12.04 -16.67 -10.68
C LEU A 173 11.24 -17.95 -10.37
N GLY A 174 11.85 -18.91 -9.66
CA GLY A 174 11.16 -20.11 -9.20
C GLY A 174 9.99 -19.79 -8.27
N LEU A 175 10.19 -18.87 -7.32
CA LEU A 175 9.13 -18.43 -6.41
C LEU A 175 8.02 -17.66 -7.15
N SER A 176 8.37 -16.79 -8.10
CA SER A 176 7.37 -16.12 -8.94
C SER A 176 6.56 -17.14 -9.75
N PHE A 177 7.21 -18.16 -10.31
CA PHE A 177 6.54 -19.25 -11.01
C PHE A 177 5.63 -20.04 -10.06
N VAL A 178 6.09 -20.40 -8.85
CA VAL A 178 5.26 -21.08 -7.85
C VAL A 178 4.05 -20.23 -7.45
N LEU A 179 4.22 -18.92 -7.25
CA LEU A 179 3.12 -18.02 -6.94
C LEU A 179 2.10 -17.96 -8.08
N VAL A 180 2.55 -17.89 -9.33
CA VAL A 180 1.65 -17.89 -10.48
C VAL A 180 1.00 -19.27 -10.66
N ALA A 181 1.75 -20.36 -10.56
CA ALA A 181 1.21 -21.72 -10.66
C ALA A 181 0.22 -22.05 -9.52
N SER A 182 0.42 -21.50 -8.32
CA SER A 182 -0.54 -21.69 -7.22
C SER A 182 -1.92 -21.10 -7.52
N LEU A 183 -2.02 -20.15 -8.46
CA LEU A 183 -3.29 -19.60 -8.91
C LEU A 183 -4.13 -20.63 -9.66
N THR A 184 -3.51 -21.38 -10.56
CA THR A 184 -4.23 -22.39 -11.36
C THR A 184 -4.73 -23.55 -10.50
N ILE A 185 -3.96 -23.89 -9.45
CA ILE A 185 -4.37 -24.90 -8.47
C ILE A 185 -5.46 -24.35 -7.54
N ALA A 186 -5.32 -23.12 -7.08
CA ALA A 186 -6.30 -22.49 -6.19
C ALA A 186 -7.64 -22.23 -6.92
N ASP A 187 -7.62 -21.97 -8.22
CA ASP A 187 -8.82 -21.80 -9.05
C ASP A 187 -9.72 -23.04 -9.01
N SER A 188 -9.13 -24.22 -9.06
CA SER A 188 -9.88 -25.49 -9.01
C SER A 188 -10.38 -25.89 -7.62
N LEU A 189 -9.79 -25.33 -6.55
CA LEU A 189 -10.06 -25.75 -5.16
C LEU A 189 -10.87 -24.72 -4.36
N ILE A 190 -10.83 -23.45 -4.73
CA ILE A 190 -11.41 -22.35 -3.94
C ILE A 190 -12.29 -21.50 -4.86
N PRO A 191 -13.63 -21.58 -4.77
CA PRO A 191 -14.56 -20.80 -5.62
C PRO A 191 -14.31 -19.29 -5.60
N GLN A 192 -13.81 -18.76 -4.47
CA GLN A 192 -13.45 -17.33 -4.36
C GLN A 192 -12.28 -16.94 -5.27
N VAL A 193 -11.37 -17.87 -5.56
CA VAL A 193 -10.24 -17.63 -6.46
C VAL A 193 -10.69 -17.60 -7.92
N SER A 194 -11.61 -18.49 -8.32
CA SER A 194 -12.17 -18.45 -9.68
C SER A 194 -12.86 -17.13 -9.97
N LEU A 195 -13.66 -16.62 -9.03
CA LEU A 195 -14.27 -15.28 -9.15
C LEU A 195 -13.25 -14.14 -9.27
N VAL A 196 -12.11 -14.27 -8.60
CA VAL A 196 -11.02 -13.27 -8.71
C VAL A 196 -10.35 -13.39 -10.07
N LEU A 197 -10.08 -14.60 -10.54
CA LEU A 197 -9.47 -14.86 -11.85
C LEU A 197 -10.41 -14.44 -12.97
N ASP A 198 -11.70 -14.75 -12.87
CA ASP A 198 -12.71 -14.28 -13.81
C ASP A 198 -12.71 -12.74 -13.90
N ARG A 199 -12.62 -12.05 -12.76
CA ARG A 199 -12.49 -10.59 -12.74
C ARG A 199 -11.16 -10.08 -13.26
N LEU A 200 -10.08 -10.87 -13.17
CA LEU A 200 -8.75 -10.50 -13.70
C LEU A 200 -8.70 -10.65 -15.21
N PHE A 201 -9.34 -11.68 -15.75
CA PHE A 201 -9.20 -12.10 -17.14
C PHE A 201 -10.48 -11.94 -17.97
N ALA A 202 -11.66 -11.77 -17.32
CA ALA A 202 -12.89 -11.52 -18.04
C ALA A 202 -12.84 -10.14 -18.72
N ASP A 203 -13.04 -10.15 -20.02
CA ASP A 203 -13.18 -8.95 -20.84
C ASP A 203 -14.60 -8.36 -20.64
N ASN A 204 -14.79 -7.65 -19.55
CA ASN A 204 -16.09 -7.04 -19.20
C ASN A 204 -16.35 -5.73 -19.97
N GLY A 205 -15.59 -5.45 -21.05
CA GLY A 205 -15.77 -4.26 -21.90
C GLY A 205 -15.42 -2.91 -21.25
N ASP A 206 -15.15 -2.85 -19.95
CA ASP A 206 -14.68 -1.64 -19.25
C ASP A 206 -13.51 -1.97 -18.31
N PRO A 207 -12.28 -1.97 -18.83
CA PRO A 207 -11.08 -2.25 -18.05
C PRO A 207 -10.85 -1.23 -16.91
N LEU A 208 -11.42 -0.04 -17.00
CA LEU A 208 -11.27 1.04 -16.03
C LEU A 208 -12.39 1.06 -14.98
N SER A 209 -13.40 0.16 -15.10
CA SER A 209 -14.50 0.05 -14.13
C SER A 209 -15.20 1.38 -13.83
N GLY A 210 -15.55 2.15 -14.88
CA GLY A 210 -16.22 3.44 -14.78
C GLY A 210 -15.34 4.62 -14.33
N ARG A 211 -14.03 4.40 -14.13
CA ARG A 211 -13.13 5.46 -13.63
C ARG A 211 -12.88 6.58 -14.64
N GLN A 212 -13.12 6.34 -15.93
CA GLN A 212 -12.94 7.36 -16.97
C GLN A 212 -13.71 8.65 -16.66
N VAL A 213 -14.96 8.53 -16.21
CA VAL A 213 -15.79 9.68 -15.85
C VAL A 213 -15.17 10.45 -14.68
N ILE A 214 -14.72 9.74 -13.64
CA ILE A 214 -14.07 10.35 -12.47
C ILE A 214 -12.76 11.05 -12.87
N TRP A 215 -11.99 10.47 -13.77
CA TRP A 215 -10.75 11.05 -14.28
C TRP A 215 -10.99 12.31 -15.15
N THR A 216 -12.09 12.35 -15.91
CA THR A 216 -12.49 13.55 -16.63
C THR A 216 -12.73 14.71 -15.68
N TYR A 217 -13.43 14.48 -14.56
CA TYR A 217 -13.61 15.52 -13.53
C TYR A 217 -12.29 15.97 -12.89
N ALA A 218 -11.35 15.02 -12.66
CA ALA A 218 -10.04 15.38 -12.14
C ALA A 218 -9.26 16.28 -13.11
N MET A 219 -9.32 16.01 -14.41
CA MET A 219 -8.69 16.86 -15.42
C MET A 219 -9.36 18.23 -15.53
N GLN A 220 -10.69 18.32 -15.52
CA GLN A 220 -11.40 19.60 -15.50
C GLN A 220 -11.04 20.44 -14.27
N MET A 221 -10.90 19.81 -13.11
CA MET A 221 -10.48 20.48 -11.88
C MET A 221 -9.03 21.00 -12.00
N PHE A 222 -8.14 20.22 -12.60
CA PHE A 222 -6.76 20.62 -12.89
C PHE A 222 -6.71 21.80 -13.86
N GLU A 223 -7.44 21.76 -14.97
CA GLU A 223 -7.48 22.83 -15.97
C GLU A 223 -7.94 24.16 -15.37
N ALA A 224 -8.84 24.12 -14.39
CA ALA A 224 -9.30 25.31 -13.68
C ALA A 224 -8.26 25.94 -12.75
N SER A 225 -7.27 25.18 -12.26
CA SER A 225 -6.20 25.66 -11.37
C SER A 225 -4.91 24.83 -11.53
N PRO A 226 -4.15 24.99 -12.64
CA PRO A 226 -3.10 24.04 -12.99
C PRO A 226 -1.85 24.13 -12.11
N LEU A 227 -1.55 25.25 -11.47
CA LEU A 227 -0.30 25.45 -10.73
C LEU A 227 -0.39 24.88 -9.29
N ILE A 228 -1.41 25.25 -8.54
CA ILE A 228 -1.55 24.95 -7.11
C ILE A 228 -2.81 24.15 -6.77
N GLY A 229 -3.65 23.84 -7.77
CA GLY A 229 -4.90 23.12 -7.58
C GLY A 229 -5.94 23.88 -6.75
N ARG A 230 -6.92 23.16 -6.21
CA ARG A 230 -8.04 23.70 -5.41
C ARG A 230 -7.97 23.32 -3.92
N GLY A 231 -6.83 22.83 -3.48
CA GLY A 231 -6.57 22.40 -2.12
C GLY A 231 -6.69 20.88 -1.92
N PHE A 232 -5.91 20.37 -1.00
CA PHE A 232 -5.90 18.94 -0.67
C PHE A 232 -7.27 18.50 -0.13
N LEU A 233 -7.73 17.31 -0.53
CA LEU A 233 -9.05 16.74 -0.20
C LEU A 233 -10.27 17.45 -0.81
N SER A 234 -10.08 18.40 -1.74
CA SER A 234 -11.20 19.13 -2.37
C SER A 234 -11.87 18.35 -3.51
N PHE A 235 -11.28 17.26 -4.00
CA PHE A 235 -11.80 16.53 -5.16
C PHE A 235 -13.23 16.01 -4.95
N ASN A 236 -13.52 15.46 -3.75
CA ASN A 236 -14.85 14.95 -3.44
C ASN A 236 -15.93 16.07 -3.46
N ALA A 237 -15.62 17.23 -2.87
CA ALA A 237 -16.53 18.39 -2.90
C ALA A 237 -16.75 18.88 -4.33
N TYR A 238 -15.69 18.95 -5.12
CA TYR A 238 -15.76 19.37 -6.52
C TYR A 238 -16.68 18.48 -7.35
N ILE A 239 -16.47 17.14 -7.30
CA ILE A 239 -17.26 16.20 -8.11
C ILE A 239 -18.74 16.18 -7.70
N ASN A 240 -19.01 16.33 -6.40
CA ASN A 240 -20.37 16.44 -5.88
C ASN A 240 -21.06 17.74 -6.31
N ALA A 241 -20.32 18.87 -6.38
CA ALA A 241 -20.83 20.14 -6.87
C ALA A 241 -21.19 20.09 -8.37
N GLN A 242 -20.49 19.26 -9.17
CA GLN A 242 -20.84 19.00 -10.56
C GLN A 242 -22.09 18.12 -10.74
N GLY A 243 -22.73 17.73 -9.64
CA GLY A 243 -23.97 16.93 -9.68
C GLY A 243 -23.74 15.44 -9.98
N PHE A 244 -22.48 14.97 -9.97
CA PHE A 244 -22.20 13.56 -10.19
C PHE A 244 -22.79 12.71 -9.06
N ARG A 245 -23.50 11.65 -9.42
CA ARG A 245 -24.13 10.69 -8.49
C ARG A 245 -23.82 9.27 -8.99
N TYR A 246 -23.38 8.42 -8.08
CA TYR A 246 -23.20 7.00 -8.37
C TYR A 246 -24.43 6.25 -7.85
N TYR A 247 -25.17 5.62 -8.73
CA TYR A 247 -26.47 5.00 -8.42
C TYR A 247 -27.44 5.95 -7.68
N GLY A 248 -27.43 7.24 -8.04
CA GLY A 248 -28.32 8.26 -7.44
C GLY A 248 -27.91 8.73 -6.05
N LEU A 249 -26.81 8.21 -5.48
CA LEU A 249 -26.36 8.53 -4.13
C LEU A 249 -25.13 9.47 -4.15
N LEU A 250 -25.04 10.31 -3.10
CA LEU A 250 -23.83 11.05 -2.76
C LEU A 250 -22.83 10.09 -2.12
N TRP A 251 -21.69 9.88 -2.76
CA TRP A 251 -20.62 9.06 -2.22
C TRP A 251 -19.37 9.89 -1.97
N SER A 252 -18.47 9.38 -1.13
CA SER A 252 -17.12 9.93 -1.00
C SER A 252 -16.29 9.44 -2.18
N TYR A 253 -16.16 10.29 -3.20
CA TYR A 253 -15.42 9.97 -4.42
C TYR A 253 -13.94 10.24 -4.26
N GLN A 254 -13.15 9.31 -4.75
CA GLN A 254 -11.71 9.41 -4.93
C GLN A 254 -11.38 9.10 -6.39
N ALA A 255 -10.31 9.68 -6.93
CA ALA A 255 -9.92 9.43 -8.31
C ALA A 255 -9.42 7.99 -8.56
N HIS A 256 -9.13 7.23 -7.51
CA HIS A 256 -8.47 5.93 -7.60
C HIS A 256 -7.17 5.97 -8.43
N ASN A 257 -6.54 7.12 -8.44
CA ASN A 257 -5.23 7.42 -8.98
C ASN A 257 -4.71 8.65 -8.24
N VAL A 258 -3.77 8.43 -7.32
CA VAL A 258 -3.23 9.50 -6.47
C VAL A 258 -2.54 10.58 -7.27
N TYR A 259 -1.82 10.22 -8.34
CA TYR A 259 -1.11 11.18 -9.17
C TYR A 259 -2.07 12.15 -9.84
N LEU A 260 -3.17 11.62 -10.39
CA LEU A 260 -4.20 12.42 -11.02
C LEU A 260 -4.97 13.28 -10.00
N GLN A 261 -5.27 12.70 -8.84
CA GLN A 261 -5.96 13.45 -7.78
C GLN A 261 -5.09 14.55 -7.18
N LEU A 262 -3.79 14.30 -6.96
CA LEU A 262 -2.85 15.36 -6.55
C LEU A 262 -2.70 16.46 -7.59
N LEU A 263 -2.70 16.06 -8.87
CA LEU A 263 -2.69 17.05 -9.97
C LEU A 263 -3.93 17.96 -9.93
N ALA A 264 -5.10 17.40 -9.65
CA ALA A 264 -6.35 18.16 -9.51
C ALA A 264 -6.35 19.04 -8.24
N GLU A 265 -5.93 18.49 -7.11
CA GLU A 265 -6.04 19.14 -5.79
C GLU A 265 -4.89 20.11 -5.47
N LEU A 266 -3.65 19.78 -5.86
CA LEU A 266 -2.45 20.55 -5.55
C LEU A 266 -1.70 21.03 -6.79
N GLY A 267 -2.30 20.86 -7.98
CA GLY A 267 -1.71 21.26 -9.23
C GLY A 267 -0.41 20.53 -9.58
N ILE A 268 0.30 21.03 -10.56
CA ILE A 268 1.59 20.48 -10.97
C ILE A 268 2.63 20.56 -9.86
N ALA A 269 2.54 21.59 -8.99
CA ALA A 269 3.44 21.74 -7.85
C ALA A 269 3.32 20.56 -6.87
N GLY A 270 2.10 20.15 -6.50
CA GLY A 270 1.87 19.03 -5.61
C GLY A 270 2.31 17.70 -6.21
N LEU A 271 1.98 17.47 -7.48
CA LEU A 271 2.40 16.26 -8.19
C LEU A 271 3.93 16.16 -8.28
N LEU A 272 4.63 17.22 -8.69
CA LEU A 272 6.09 17.20 -8.78
C LEU A 272 6.75 16.97 -7.42
N LEU A 273 6.28 17.63 -6.36
CA LEU A 273 6.81 17.44 -5.01
C LEU A 273 6.59 16.01 -4.50
N PHE A 274 5.45 15.40 -4.82
CA PHE A 274 5.18 14.00 -4.47
C PHE A 274 6.10 13.03 -5.21
N VAL A 275 6.26 13.22 -6.53
CA VAL A 275 7.17 12.39 -7.35
C VAL A 275 8.63 12.54 -6.88
N VAL A 276 9.07 13.75 -6.59
CA VAL A 276 10.41 14.01 -6.03
C VAL A 276 10.57 13.34 -4.66
N LEU A 277 9.56 13.41 -3.80
CA LEU A 277 9.58 12.72 -2.50
C LEU A 277 9.75 11.21 -2.67
N LEU A 278 8.90 10.57 -3.50
CA LEU A 278 8.99 9.13 -3.75
C LEU A 278 10.35 8.72 -4.34
N SER A 279 10.83 9.46 -5.34
CA SER A 279 12.12 9.21 -6.00
C SER A 279 13.30 9.33 -5.02
N THR A 280 13.28 10.36 -4.17
CA THR A 280 14.29 10.58 -3.12
C THR A 280 14.29 9.43 -2.12
N LEU A 281 13.11 8.97 -1.70
CA LEU A 281 12.98 7.86 -0.76
C LEU A 281 13.48 6.55 -1.37
N VAL A 282 13.07 6.23 -2.60
CA VAL A 282 13.54 5.01 -3.30
C VAL A 282 15.06 5.03 -3.43
N TYR A 283 15.62 6.11 -3.97
CA TYR A 283 17.06 6.24 -4.16
C TYR A 283 17.82 6.16 -2.83
N GLY A 284 17.39 6.93 -1.84
CA GLY A 284 18.07 7.01 -0.55
C GLY A 284 17.97 5.72 0.27
N LEU A 285 16.83 5.03 0.26
CA LEU A 285 16.67 3.73 0.93
C LEU A 285 17.50 2.64 0.25
N ILE A 286 17.55 2.60 -1.09
CA ILE A 286 18.42 1.67 -1.83
C ILE A 286 19.90 1.94 -1.49
N ARG A 287 20.35 3.19 -1.54
CA ARG A 287 21.71 3.57 -1.18
C ARG A 287 22.05 3.17 0.26
N SER A 288 21.14 3.43 1.20
CA SER A 288 21.32 3.03 2.59
C SER A 288 21.38 1.51 2.73
N PHE A 289 20.50 0.75 2.05
CA PHE A 289 20.53 -0.70 2.05
C PHE A 289 21.87 -1.24 1.54
N LEU A 290 22.39 -0.72 0.43
CA LEU A 290 23.68 -1.14 -0.13
C LEU A 290 24.84 -0.92 0.83
N SER A 291 24.79 0.11 1.68
CA SER A 291 25.79 0.38 2.72
C SER A 291 25.66 -0.54 3.94
N TRP A 292 24.47 -1.14 4.16
CA TRP A 292 24.16 -1.96 5.34
C TRP A 292 23.93 -3.44 5.03
N LYS A 293 23.92 -3.86 3.77
CA LYS A 293 23.54 -5.21 3.33
C LYS A 293 24.34 -6.36 3.94
N ASP A 294 25.61 -6.10 4.28
CA ASP A 294 26.55 -7.08 4.84
C ASP A 294 26.57 -7.08 6.38
N MET A 295 25.75 -6.22 7.02
CA MET A 295 25.63 -6.17 8.46
C MET A 295 24.77 -7.32 8.99
N GLN A 296 25.13 -7.84 10.15
CA GLN A 296 24.29 -8.77 10.89
C GLN A 296 23.25 -7.97 11.67
N GLY A 297 21.99 -8.47 11.69
CA GLY A 297 20.93 -7.81 12.44
C GLY A 297 19.61 -7.70 11.67
N LEU A 298 18.74 -6.80 12.15
CA LEU A 298 17.46 -6.47 11.50
C LEU A 298 17.56 -5.30 10.55
N GLU A 299 18.62 -4.49 10.63
CA GLU A 299 18.77 -3.26 9.87
C GLU A 299 18.64 -3.47 8.34
N PRO A 300 19.34 -4.44 7.72
CA PRO A 300 19.16 -4.70 6.30
C PRO A 300 17.73 -5.14 5.95
N VAL A 301 17.07 -5.88 6.86
CA VAL A 301 15.66 -6.28 6.67
C VAL A 301 14.74 -5.07 6.72
N ILE A 302 14.94 -4.16 7.69
CA ILE A 302 14.15 -2.92 7.82
C ILE A 302 14.27 -2.06 6.57
N LEU A 303 15.51 -1.86 6.09
CA LEU A 303 15.78 -1.05 4.90
C LEU A 303 15.14 -1.64 3.65
N LEU A 304 15.30 -2.95 3.43
CA LEU A 304 14.72 -3.61 2.26
C LEU A 304 13.20 -3.67 2.33
N THR A 305 12.62 -3.82 3.53
CA THR A 305 11.18 -3.70 3.78
C THR A 305 10.69 -2.30 3.41
N ALA A 306 11.40 -1.25 3.83
CA ALA A 306 11.02 0.12 3.49
C ALA A 306 11.13 0.41 1.98
N VAL A 307 12.13 -0.15 1.29
CA VAL A 307 12.22 -0.09 -0.18
C VAL A 307 10.97 -0.72 -0.82
N TYR A 308 10.56 -1.90 -0.33
CA TYR A 308 9.35 -2.54 -0.85
C TYR A 308 8.10 -1.71 -0.57
N TRP A 309 7.93 -1.20 0.65
CA TRP A 309 6.75 -0.43 1.03
C TRP A 309 6.62 0.88 0.24
N ILE A 310 7.73 1.57 -0.06
CA ILE A 310 7.68 2.78 -0.88
C ILE A 310 7.34 2.48 -2.34
N ILE A 311 7.84 1.35 -2.88
CA ILE A 311 7.46 0.87 -4.20
C ILE A 311 5.97 0.47 -4.23
N LEU A 312 5.49 -0.23 -3.19
CA LEU A 312 4.08 -0.55 -3.02
C LEU A 312 3.20 0.71 -3.06
N ILE A 313 3.57 1.75 -2.30
CA ILE A 313 2.86 3.03 -2.30
C ILE A 313 2.88 3.64 -3.70
N ALA A 314 4.05 3.73 -4.34
CA ALA A 314 4.20 4.33 -5.66
C ALA A 314 3.35 3.62 -6.73
N VAL A 315 3.43 2.29 -6.79
CA VAL A 315 2.71 1.49 -7.79
C VAL A 315 1.21 1.47 -7.50
N TYR A 316 0.82 1.26 -6.24
CA TYR A 316 -0.61 1.25 -5.88
C TYR A 316 -1.26 2.64 -6.05
N SER A 317 -0.51 3.72 -5.95
CA SER A 317 -0.98 5.08 -6.23
C SER A 317 -1.49 5.28 -7.66
N LEU A 318 -1.12 4.41 -8.60
CA LEU A 318 -1.66 4.44 -9.98
C LEU A 318 -3.13 3.98 -10.07
N THR A 319 -3.59 3.16 -9.11
CA THR A 319 -4.93 2.53 -9.18
C THR A 319 -5.68 2.56 -7.85
N GLY A 320 -5.13 3.18 -6.84
CA GLY A 320 -5.67 3.31 -5.49
C GLY A 320 -5.49 4.71 -4.91
N ASN A 321 -5.78 4.84 -3.62
CA ASN A 321 -5.87 6.13 -2.92
C ASN A 321 -4.90 6.21 -1.74
N THR A 322 -3.65 5.78 -1.91
CA THR A 322 -2.68 5.53 -0.84
C THR A 322 -2.52 6.67 0.16
N ILE A 323 -2.37 7.91 -0.28
CA ILE A 323 -2.19 9.04 0.63
C ILE A 323 -3.51 9.61 1.18
N TYR A 324 -4.65 9.17 0.65
CA TYR A 324 -5.98 9.57 1.08
C TYR A 324 -6.58 8.61 2.11
N TYR A 325 -5.90 7.49 2.35
CA TYR A 325 -6.24 6.55 3.43
C TYR A 325 -5.21 6.66 4.56
N SER A 326 -5.68 6.98 5.75
CA SER A 326 -4.85 7.32 6.91
C SER A 326 -3.78 6.26 7.23
N CYS A 327 -4.15 4.97 7.23
CA CYS A 327 -3.20 3.89 7.52
C CYS A 327 -2.10 3.76 6.46
N GLN A 328 -2.42 3.95 5.18
CA GLN A 328 -1.46 3.88 4.08
C GLN A 328 -0.55 5.13 4.08
N PHE A 329 -1.11 6.29 4.43
CA PHE A 329 -0.36 7.53 4.58
C PHE A 329 0.66 7.46 5.73
N VAL A 330 0.31 6.82 6.86
CA VAL A 330 1.25 6.60 7.98
C VAL A 330 2.44 5.73 7.55
N VAL A 331 2.24 4.73 6.67
CA VAL A 331 3.34 3.91 6.14
C VAL A 331 4.35 4.76 5.37
N LEU A 332 3.89 5.76 4.60
CA LEU A 332 4.79 6.74 3.96
C LEU A 332 5.64 7.48 5.01
N GLY A 333 5.01 7.93 6.10
CA GLY A 333 5.73 8.56 7.22
C GLY A 333 6.79 7.66 7.86
N ILE A 334 6.46 6.39 8.07
CA ILE A 334 7.41 5.39 8.58
C ILE A 334 8.60 5.22 7.62
N CYS A 335 8.35 5.12 6.31
CA CYS A 335 9.43 5.02 5.31
C CYS A 335 10.34 6.25 5.32
N ILE A 336 9.78 7.45 5.50
CA ILE A 336 10.57 8.70 5.65
C ILE A 336 11.43 8.64 6.91
N ALA A 337 10.87 8.23 8.05
CA ALA A 337 11.60 8.14 9.30
C ALA A 337 12.73 7.10 9.24
N ILE A 338 12.50 5.94 8.61
CA ILE A 338 13.53 4.93 8.32
C ILE A 338 14.64 5.54 7.46
N TYR A 339 14.28 6.20 6.35
CA TYR A 339 15.25 6.85 5.47
C TYR A 339 16.13 7.85 6.24
N GLN A 340 15.54 8.74 7.04
CA GLN A 340 16.27 9.74 7.80
C GLN A 340 17.25 9.12 8.82
N THR A 341 16.83 8.03 9.48
CA THR A 341 17.65 7.34 10.48
C THR A 341 18.86 6.66 9.86
N PHE A 342 18.65 5.94 8.76
CA PHE A 342 19.70 5.12 8.18
C PHE A 342 20.59 5.88 7.19
N ASN A 343 20.08 6.90 6.50
CA ASN A 343 20.86 7.70 5.57
C ASN A 343 21.96 8.51 6.29
N LYS A 344 21.67 9.10 7.44
CA LYS A 344 22.67 9.81 8.27
C LYS A 344 23.81 8.89 8.69
N LYS A 345 23.46 7.70 9.18
CA LYS A 345 24.47 6.71 9.59
C LYS A 345 25.32 6.21 8.40
N ALA A 346 24.74 6.06 7.22
CA ALA A 346 25.45 5.69 6.01
C ALA A 346 26.47 6.78 5.59
N LEU A 347 26.11 8.05 5.70
CA LEU A 347 27.01 9.18 5.42
C LEU A 347 28.18 9.25 6.41
N GLN A 348 27.92 9.06 7.70
CA GLN A 348 28.97 9.03 8.74
C GLN A 348 29.95 7.86 8.53
N LYS A 349 29.45 6.68 8.14
CA LYS A 349 30.30 5.49 7.87
C LYS A 349 31.20 5.68 6.65
N ASN A 350 30.79 6.47 5.67
CA ASN A 350 31.55 6.75 4.45
C ASN A 350 32.49 7.98 4.58
N GLY A 351 32.65 8.55 5.77
CA GLY A 351 33.56 9.67 6.02
C GLY A 351 33.11 11.02 5.45
N THR A 352 31.91 11.11 4.90
CA THR A 352 31.30 12.36 4.43
C THR A 352 30.55 13.00 5.61
N THR A 353 31.29 13.70 6.47
CA THR A 353 30.70 14.67 7.42
C THR A 353 30.27 15.91 6.64
N CYS A 354 28.96 16.18 6.61
CA CYS A 354 28.45 17.53 6.34
C CYS A 354 28.29 18.26 7.68
#